data_c8377b38d25aa961ba136773903ece7d
#
_entry.id   c8377b38d25aa961ba136773903ece7d
#
_cell.length_a   1.000
_cell.length_b   1.000
_cell.length_c   1.000
_cell.angle_alpha   90.00
_cell.angle_beta   90.00
_cell.angle_gamma   90.00
#
_symmetry.space_group_name_H-M   'P 1'
#
loop_
_entity.id
_entity.type
_entity.pdbx_description
1 polymer ?
#
loop_
_entity_poly.entity_id
_entity_poly.type
_entity_poly.pdbx_seq_one_letter_code
_entity_poly.pdbx_strand_id
1 'polypeptide(L)'
;MLTSYSSAFDVYVNGEYLPIILIETLAASTAPLVPGGPPRQLDIPLLDSLSERCMDVLYQEHHLRVYCVMITAPNTLPKVMKNGRKEIGNMLCRKEFDNGSLPCVHVQFGVERAVQNLPIGDDPIGGIWSMMASGIRQDMLTMQEKQYSGVDHREVVMDDRTSTPLTQFTNIQELLQWRVQRQGEELAYCTIDGRGKEGKGLNWKKLDQKIAAIAMYLKNKLRVVPGDHILLMYTHSEEFVYAVHACFILGAIAIPMAPLDQNRLSEDSPALLHMVQEYRIKHILVNTDVDQLLKQKVISQHLKHTSSVLKIQPPNIYNTTKPPKQTHGCRELGLTMRPQWTQPSHTAMLWVYWTPDQRRVAVQLGHDTIMALCKVQKETCQMTSSKPVLACVRSTVGLGFIHMCLMGIYLGKYHNDLP
;
A
#
# COMPACT_ATOMS: atom_id res chain seq x y z
N MET A 1 1.03 -23.91 -18.84
CA MET A 1 1.31 -22.81 -17.93
C MET A 1 1.08 -21.51 -18.69
N LEU A 2 -0.01 -20.82 -18.40
CA LEU A 2 -0.31 -19.53 -19.01
C LEU A 2 0.58 -18.47 -18.32
N THR A 3 1.63 -18.06 -18.99
CA THR A 3 2.33 -16.82 -18.64
C THR A 3 1.40 -15.67 -19.00
N SER A 4 1.28 -14.67 -18.14
CA SER A 4 0.45 -13.49 -18.44
C SER A 4 1.05 -12.76 -19.64
N TYR A 5 0.30 -12.72 -20.73
CA TYR A 5 0.67 -12.01 -21.96
C TYR A 5 0.02 -10.62 -22.02
N SER A 6 -0.49 -10.14 -20.90
CA SER A 6 -1.16 -8.84 -20.79
C SER A 6 -0.74 -8.09 -19.55
N SER A 7 -0.82 -6.78 -19.63
CA SER A 7 -0.56 -5.84 -18.55
C SER A 7 -1.54 -4.69 -18.66
N ALA A 8 -1.76 -3.97 -17.58
CA ALA A 8 -2.58 -2.77 -17.58
C ALA A 8 -2.03 -1.75 -16.58
N PHE A 9 -2.18 -0.49 -16.92
CA PHE A 9 -1.97 0.65 -16.03
C PHE A 9 -2.92 1.78 -16.43
N ASP A 10 -3.11 2.75 -15.58
CA ASP A 10 -4.01 3.86 -15.81
C ASP A 10 -3.28 5.11 -16.33
N VAL A 11 -3.99 5.93 -17.06
CA VAL A 11 -3.61 7.31 -17.40
C VAL A 11 -4.71 8.25 -16.99
N TYR A 12 -4.34 9.46 -16.62
CA TYR A 12 -5.31 10.50 -16.28
C TYR A 12 -5.57 11.41 -17.48
N VAL A 13 -6.81 11.41 -17.95
CA VAL A 13 -7.22 12.17 -19.13
C VAL A 13 -8.56 12.85 -18.85
N ASN A 14 -8.62 14.15 -19.03
CA ASN A 14 -9.86 14.96 -18.92
C ASN A 14 -10.64 14.76 -17.60
N GLY A 15 -9.94 14.61 -16.48
CA GLY A 15 -10.60 14.45 -15.19
C GLY A 15 -10.90 13.00 -14.80
N GLU A 16 -10.58 12.02 -15.66
CA GLU A 16 -10.85 10.59 -15.43
C GLU A 16 -9.57 9.76 -15.50
N TYR A 17 -9.48 8.71 -14.68
CA TYR A 17 -8.47 7.67 -14.81
C TYR A 17 -8.99 6.61 -15.77
N LEU A 18 -8.27 6.42 -16.87
CA LEU A 18 -8.63 5.46 -17.91
C LEU A 18 -7.52 4.40 -18.03
N PRO A 19 -7.86 3.10 -18.05
CA PRO A 19 -6.87 2.05 -18.21
C PRO A 19 -6.31 2.01 -19.64
N ILE A 20 -5.02 1.73 -19.73
CA ILE A 20 -4.32 1.29 -20.94
C ILE A 20 -4.09 -0.20 -20.83
N ILE A 21 -4.46 -0.95 -21.84
CA ILE A 21 -4.30 -2.39 -21.90
C ILE A 21 -3.16 -2.72 -22.86
N LEU A 22 -2.20 -3.51 -22.39
CA LEU A 22 -1.08 -4.02 -23.20
C LEU A 22 -1.26 -5.51 -23.42
N ILE A 23 -1.12 -5.96 -24.66
CA ILE A 23 -1.25 -7.38 -25.04
C ILE A 23 -0.04 -7.80 -25.87
N GLU A 24 0.71 -8.80 -25.40
CA GLU A 24 1.69 -9.52 -26.21
C GLU A 24 1.00 -10.65 -26.99
N THR A 25 1.10 -10.66 -28.31
CA THR A 25 0.48 -11.72 -29.14
C THR A 25 1.37 -12.11 -30.32
N LEU A 26 1.28 -13.40 -30.70
CA LEU A 26 1.93 -13.90 -31.90
C LEU A 26 1.39 -13.27 -33.19
N ALA A 27 0.16 -12.77 -33.19
CA ALA A 27 -0.42 -12.03 -34.30
C ALA A 27 0.32 -10.73 -34.63
N ALA A 28 0.98 -10.14 -33.63
CA ALA A 28 1.81 -8.93 -33.77
C ALA A 28 3.29 -9.23 -34.13
N SER A 29 3.66 -10.49 -34.34
CA SER A 29 5.02 -10.88 -34.69
C SER A 29 5.23 -10.89 -36.19
N THR A 30 6.24 -10.16 -36.65
CA THR A 30 6.71 -10.20 -38.03
C THR A 30 7.78 -11.29 -38.28
N ALA A 31 8.12 -12.05 -37.22
CA ALA A 31 9.11 -13.13 -37.33
C ALA A 31 8.63 -14.21 -38.30
N PRO A 32 9.50 -14.74 -39.17
CA PRO A 32 9.15 -15.81 -40.08
C PRO A 32 8.73 -17.08 -39.33
N LEU A 33 7.77 -17.82 -39.88
CA LEU A 33 7.29 -19.08 -39.30
C LEU A 33 8.32 -20.21 -39.36
N VAL A 34 9.20 -20.12 -40.34
CA VAL A 34 10.31 -21.09 -40.58
C VAL A 34 11.62 -20.31 -40.56
N PRO A 35 12.66 -20.82 -39.90
CA PRO A 35 13.99 -20.18 -39.93
C PRO A 35 14.46 -19.91 -41.33
N GLY A 36 14.80 -18.64 -41.64
CA GLY A 36 15.26 -18.22 -42.99
C GLY A 36 14.14 -17.91 -44.00
N GLY A 37 12.86 -17.98 -43.60
CA GLY A 37 11.71 -17.58 -44.42
C GLY A 37 11.53 -16.06 -44.51
N PRO A 38 10.62 -15.58 -45.37
CA PRO A 38 10.28 -14.16 -45.47
C PRO A 38 9.59 -13.67 -44.19
N PRO A 39 9.73 -12.39 -43.81
CA PRO A 39 9.02 -11.82 -42.67
C PRO A 39 7.51 -11.86 -42.92
N ARG A 40 6.74 -12.11 -41.87
CA ARG A 40 5.29 -12.12 -41.92
C ARG A 40 4.74 -10.70 -42.09
N GLN A 41 3.73 -10.55 -42.92
CA GLN A 41 2.91 -9.34 -42.94
C GLN A 41 1.96 -9.36 -41.73
N LEU A 42 1.73 -8.19 -41.13
CA LEU A 42 0.77 -8.02 -40.05
C LEU A 42 -0.66 -8.06 -40.61
N ASP A 43 -1.50 -8.84 -39.96
CA ASP A 43 -2.93 -8.85 -40.24
C ASP A 43 -3.60 -7.75 -39.40
N ILE A 44 -3.65 -6.55 -39.95
CA ILE A 44 -4.22 -5.37 -39.25
C ILE A 44 -5.70 -5.60 -38.90
N PRO A 45 -6.58 -6.13 -39.78
CA PRO A 45 -7.94 -6.44 -39.41
C PRO A 45 -8.08 -7.40 -38.22
N LEU A 46 -7.17 -8.37 -38.08
CA LEU A 46 -7.16 -9.25 -36.92
C LEU A 46 -6.76 -8.48 -35.64
N LEU A 47 -5.78 -7.60 -35.72
CA LEU A 47 -5.36 -6.79 -34.57
C LEU A 47 -6.45 -5.81 -34.12
N ASP A 48 -7.16 -5.19 -35.09
CA ASP A 48 -8.34 -4.36 -34.81
C ASP A 48 -9.42 -5.17 -34.08
N SER A 49 -9.80 -6.31 -34.61
CA SER A 49 -10.80 -7.20 -34.00
C SER A 49 -10.43 -7.66 -32.59
N LEU A 50 -9.14 -7.94 -32.34
CA LEU A 50 -8.65 -8.30 -31.01
C LEU A 50 -8.78 -7.13 -30.02
N SER A 51 -8.45 -5.92 -30.46
CA SER A 51 -8.55 -4.71 -29.64
C SER A 51 -10.00 -4.39 -29.31
N GLU A 52 -10.90 -4.41 -30.30
CA GLU A 52 -12.34 -4.18 -30.11
C GLU A 52 -12.92 -5.19 -29.13
N ARG A 53 -12.66 -6.46 -29.34
CA ARG A 53 -13.16 -7.53 -28.45
C ARG A 53 -12.64 -7.37 -27.01
N CYS A 54 -11.40 -6.94 -26.85
CA CYS A 54 -10.85 -6.66 -25.51
C CYS A 54 -11.62 -5.51 -24.84
N MET A 55 -11.88 -4.41 -25.56
CA MET A 55 -12.62 -3.26 -25.04
C MET A 55 -14.06 -3.62 -24.72
N ASP A 56 -14.72 -4.40 -25.59
CA ASP A 56 -16.10 -4.85 -25.39
C ASP A 56 -16.25 -5.71 -24.15
N VAL A 57 -15.36 -6.69 -23.97
CA VAL A 57 -15.37 -7.56 -22.78
C VAL A 57 -15.17 -6.74 -21.50
N LEU A 58 -14.21 -5.82 -21.48
CA LEU A 58 -13.96 -4.98 -20.32
C LEU A 58 -15.14 -4.06 -20.01
N TYR A 59 -15.82 -3.56 -21.02
CA TYR A 59 -17.01 -2.74 -20.83
C TYR A 59 -18.22 -3.57 -20.35
N GLN A 60 -18.47 -4.72 -20.95
CA GLN A 60 -19.63 -5.56 -20.62
C GLN A 60 -19.50 -6.23 -19.24
N GLU A 61 -18.31 -6.76 -18.93
CA GLU A 61 -18.12 -7.53 -17.69
C GLU A 61 -17.73 -6.65 -16.49
N HIS A 62 -17.02 -5.54 -16.72
CA HIS A 62 -16.44 -4.73 -15.65
C HIS A 62 -16.86 -3.27 -15.68
N HIS A 63 -17.65 -2.85 -16.68
CA HIS A 63 -18.05 -1.44 -16.89
C HIS A 63 -16.86 -0.48 -17.00
N LEU A 64 -15.70 -0.98 -17.47
CA LEU A 64 -14.48 -0.20 -17.61
C LEU A 64 -14.38 0.38 -19.02
N ARG A 65 -14.27 1.70 -19.11
CA ARG A 65 -13.91 2.40 -20.36
C ARG A 65 -12.38 2.43 -20.46
N VAL A 66 -11.86 1.97 -21.59
CA VAL A 66 -10.44 1.84 -21.86
C VAL A 66 -9.94 3.05 -22.64
N TYR A 67 -8.79 3.61 -22.26
CA TYR A 67 -8.16 4.69 -23.02
C TYR A 67 -7.67 4.18 -24.37
N CYS A 68 -6.84 3.15 -24.36
CA CYS A 68 -6.44 2.44 -25.57
C CYS A 68 -6.01 1.00 -25.26
N VAL A 69 -6.07 0.15 -26.29
CA VAL A 69 -5.46 -1.16 -26.32
C VAL A 69 -4.23 -1.09 -27.22
N MET A 70 -3.09 -1.51 -26.69
CA MET A 70 -1.80 -1.55 -27.38
C MET A 70 -1.36 -2.98 -27.55
N ILE A 71 -1.08 -3.38 -28.79
CA ILE A 71 -0.66 -4.74 -29.11
C ILE A 71 0.81 -4.73 -29.48
N THR A 72 1.55 -5.66 -28.89
CA THR A 72 3.00 -5.78 -29.05
C THR A 72 3.39 -7.21 -29.47
N ALA A 73 4.55 -7.35 -30.06
CA ALA A 73 5.11 -8.66 -30.37
C ALA A 73 5.50 -9.41 -29.08
N PRO A 74 5.55 -10.74 -29.11
CA PRO A 74 5.88 -11.54 -27.92
C PRO A 74 7.29 -11.20 -27.39
N ASN A 75 7.40 -11.14 -26.05
CA ASN A 75 8.66 -10.86 -25.33
C ASN A 75 9.27 -9.47 -25.56
N THR A 76 8.49 -8.49 -26.02
CA THR A 76 8.96 -7.11 -26.21
C THR A 76 8.69 -6.22 -24.99
N LEU A 77 7.67 -6.54 -24.19
CA LEU A 77 7.37 -5.76 -22.99
C LEU A 77 8.39 -6.01 -21.86
N PRO A 78 8.70 -4.97 -21.06
CA PRO A 78 9.58 -5.10 -19.90
C PRO A 78 9.08 -6.16 -18.92
N LYS A 79 9.95 -7.02 -18.45
CA LYS A 79 9.61 -8.12 -17.53
C LYS A 79 10.34 -7.99 -16.21
N VAL A 80 9.65 -8.34 -15.14
CA VAL A 80 10.19 -8.42 -13.79
C VAL A 80 10.11 -9.86 -13.28
N MET A 81 11.03 -10.23 -12.41
CA MET A 81 10.98 -11.51 -11.72
C MET A 81 10.04 -11.40 -10.54
N LYS A 82 8.96 -12.19 -10.54
CA LYS A 82 8.00 -12.26 -9.45
C LYS A 82 7.72 -13.73 -9.11
N ASN A 83 7.99 -14.12 -7.88
CA ASN A 83 7.82 -15.51 -7.42
C ASN A 83 8.55 -16.55 -8.32
N GLY A 84 9.77 -16.23 -8.76
CA GLY A 84 10.56 -17.11 -9.63
C GLY A 84 10.06 -17.19 -11.09
N ARG A 85 9.10 -16.38 -11.49
CA ARG A 85 8.58 -16.30 -12.86
C ARG A 85 8.80 -14.92 -13.45
N LYS A 86 9.05 -14.89 -14.77
CA LYS A 86 9.07 -13.62 -15.51
C LYS A 86 7.64 -13.21 -15.79
N GLU A 87 7.23 -12.07 -15.23
CA GLU A 87 5.92 -11.44 -15.49
C GLU A 87 6.14 -10.07 -16.13
N ILE A 88 5.16 -9.58 -16.87
CA ILE A 88 5.22 -8.22 -17.43
C ILE A 88 5.16 -7.23 -16.27
N GLY A 89 6.10 -6.28 -16.25
CA GLY A 89 6.19 -5.27 -15.21
C GLY A 89 5.31 -4.05 -15.50
N ASN A 90 4.11 -3.97 -14.93
CA ASN A 90 3.15 -2.90 -15.19
C ASN A 90 3.75 -1.50 -15.05
N MET A 91 4.51 -1.25 -13.98
CA MET A 91 5.12 0.05 -13.73
C MET A 91 6.28 0.36 -14.68
N LEU A 92 6.99 -0.67 -15.15
CA LEU A 92 8.01 -0.49 -16.19
C LEU A 92 7.37 -0.17 -17.53
N CYS A 93 6.27 -0.87 -17.87
CA CYS A 93 5.49 -0.56 -19.07
C CYS A 93 4.93 0.87 -19.03
N ARG A 94 4.42 1.31 -17.87
CA ARG A 94 3.98 2.70 -17.68
C ARG A 94 5.11 3.69 -17.92
N LYS A 95 6.30 3.44 -17.37
CA LYS A 95 7.47 4.30 -17.58
C LYS A 95 7.89 4.36 -19.05
N GLU A 96 7.91 3.21 -19.74
CA GLU A 96 8.20 3.15 -21.18
C GLU A 96 7.12 3.89 -22.00
N PHE A 97 5.85 3.75 -21.62
CA PHE A 97 4.75 4.50 -22.22
C PHE A 97 4.93 6.00 -22.01
N ASP A 98 5.24 6.44 -20.79
CA ASP A 98 5.46 7.83 -20.43
C ASP A 98 6.65 8.45 -21.18
N ASN A 99 7.68 7.64 -21.48
CA ASN A 99 8.84 8.05 -22.26
C ASN A 99 8.62 7.96 -23.78
N GLY A 100 7.51 7.39 -24.23
CA GLY A 100 7.24 7.15 -25.66
C GLY A 100 8.09 6.04 -26.26
N SER A 101 8.70 5.16 -25.45
CA SER A 101 9.61 4.09 -25.86
C SER A 101 8.96 2.70 -25.88
N LEU A 102 7.67 2.60 -25.58
CA LEU A 102 6.98 1.31 -25.53
C LEU A 102 6.89 0.69 -26.93
N PRO A 103 7.43 -0.52 -27.15
CA PRO A 103 7.41 -1.17 -28.46
C PRO A 103 6.00 -1.63 -28.79
N CYS A 104 5.31 -0.88 -29.63
CA CYS A 104 3.94 -1.14 -30.03
C CYS A 104 3.81 -1.33 -31.54
N VAL A 105 3.07 -2.35 -31.95
CA VAL A 105 2.82 -2.68 -33.36
C VAL A 105 1.47 -2.15 -33.80
N HIS A 106 0.50 -2.11 -32.88
CA HIS A 106 -0.86 -1.65 -33.15
C HIS A 106 -1.46 -0.99 -31.92
N VAL A 107 -2.17 0.12 -32.10
CA VAL A 107 -2.87 0.87 -31.05
C VAL A 107 -4.28 1.17 -31.53
N GLN A 108 -5.26 0.85 -30.69
CA GLN A 108 -6.63 1.25 -30.90
C GLN A 108 -7.17 2.01 -29.68
N PHE A 109 -7.70 3.19 -29.92
CA PHE A 109 -8.26 4.04 -28.87
C PHE A 109 -9.72 3.71 -28.62
N GLY A 110 -10.09 3.54 -27.35
CA GLY A 110 -11.46 3.26 -26.92
C GLY A 110 -12.28 4.51 -26.62
N VAL A 111 -11.64 5.70 -26.57
CA VAL A 111 -12.29 6.95 -26.22
C VAL A 111 -11.90 8.02 -27.24
N GLU A 112 -12.77 8.26 -28.22
CA GLU A 112 -12.53 9.27 -29.28
C GLU A 112 -12.25 10.68 -28.71
N ARG A 113 -12.97 11.10 -27.68
CA ARG A 113 -12.77 12.43 -27.07
C ARG A 113 -11.40 12.60 -26.41
N ALA A 114 -10.80 11.53 -25.92
CA ALA A 114 -9.47 11.59 -25.32
C ALA A 114 -8.39 11.89 -26.37
N VAL A 115 -8.56 11.40 -27.58
CA VAL A 115 -7.65 11.63 -28.70
C VAL A 115 -7.82 13.04 -29.27
N GLN A 116 -9.06 13.53 -29.37
CA GLN A 116 -9.37 14.86 -29.91
C GLN A 116 -8.86 16.01 -29.02
N ASN A 117 -8.73 15.78 -27.73
CA ASN A 117 -8.25 16.79 -26.78
C ASN A 117 -6.76 16.71 -26.47
N LEU A 118 -6.06 15.71 -26.98
CA LEU A 118 -4.60 15.74 -26.96
C LEU A 118 -4.13 16.72 -28.04
N PRO A 119 -3.24 17.67 -27.73
CA PRO A 119 -2.62 18.47 -28.75
C PRO A 119 -1.82 17.54 -29.65
N ILE A 120 -2.41 17.17 -30.76
CA ILE A 120 -1.72 16.54 -31.87
C ILE A 120 -0.88 17.66 -32.47
N GLY A 121 0.38 17.75 -32.06
CA GLY A 121 1.29 18.68 -32.72
C GLY A 121 1.41 18.28 -34.19
N ASP A 122 1.72 19.28 -35.05
CA ASP A 122 2.06 19.05 -36.46
C ASP A 122 3.34 18.20 -36.64
N ASP A 123 3.85 17.63 -35.57
CA ASP A 123 4.99 16.74 -35.56
C ASP A 123 4.54 15.36 -36.08
N PRO A 124 5.12 14.80 -37.14
CA PRO A 124 4.79 13.49 -37.66
C PRO A 124 5.06 12.34 -36.66
N ILE A 125 5.82 12.61 -35.61
CA ILE A 125 6.03 11.72 -34.47
C ILE A 125 5.06 12.09 -33.32
N GLY A 126 4.20 13.09 -33.55
CA GLY A 126 3.25 13.58 -32.57
C GLY A 126 2.27 12.52 -32.07
N GLY A 127 1.41 12.90 -31.22
CA GLY A 127 0.44 12.04 -30.55
C GLY A 127 0.78 11.90 -29.07
N ILE A 128 0.24 10.85 -28.45
CA ILE A 128 0.39 10.63 -27.01
C ILE A 128 1.83 10.44 -26.55
N TRP A 129 2.76 10.19 -27.47
CA TRP A 129 4.20 10.01 -27.21
C TRP A 129 5.02 11.29 -27.41
N SER A 130 4.42 12.37 -27.91
CA SER A 130 5.17 13.61 -28.13
C SER A 130 5.67 14.19 -26.81
N MET A 131 6.84 14.86 -26.85
CA MET A 131 7.36 15.59 -25.68
C MET A 131 6.39 16.63 -25.16
N MET A 132 5.61 17.25 -26.08
CA MET A 132 4.57 18.22 -25.74
C MET A 132 3.42 17.57 -24.95
N ALA A 133 2.93 16.41 -25.38
CA ALA A 133 1.91 15.66 -24.65
C ALA A 133 2.40 15.20 -23.28
N SER A 134 3.66 14.80 -23.17
CA SER A 134 4.31 14.46 -21.89
C SER A 134 4.42 15.69 -20.97
N GLY A 135 4.79 16.85 -21.50
CA GLY A 135 4.86 18.11 -20.77
C GLY A 135 3.50 18.55 -20.24
N ILE A 136 2.47 18.56 -21.10
CA ILE A 136 1.11 18.92 -20.69
C ILE A 136 0.58 17.97 -19.61
N ARG A 137 0.85 16.67 -19.73
CA ARG A 137 0.46 15.71 -18.70
C ARG A 137 1.19 15.97 -17.39
N GLN A 138 2.47 16.30 -17.43
CA GLN A 138 3.25 16.64 -16.24
C GLN A 138 2.74 17.93 -15.59
N ASP A 139 2.37 18.92 -16.39
CA ASP A 139 1.74 20.15 -15.91
C ASP A 139 0.37 19.89 -15.28
N MET A 140 -0.43 19.00 -15.86
CA MET A 140 -1.72 18.58 -15.29
C MET A 140 -1.54 17.84 -13.98
N LEU A 141 -0.58 16.92 -13.86
CA LEU A 141 -0.24 16.24 -12.62
C LEU A 141 0.25 17.24 -11.56
N THR A 142 1.10 18.19 -11.96
CA THR A 142 1.59 19.24 -11.06
C THR A 142 0.46 20.19 -10.62
N MET A 143 -0.49 20.48 -11.48
CA MET A 143 -1.70 21.26 -11.12
C MET A 143 -2.58 20.48 -10.16
N GLN A 144 -2.73 19.15 -10.35
CA GLN A 144 -3.44 18.29 -9.41
C GLN A 144 -2.74 18.20 -8.06
N GLU A 145 -1.42 18.00 -8.05
CA GLU A 145 -0.64 18.01 -6.81
C GLU A 145 -0.80 19.35 -6.10
N LYS A 146 -0.81 20.49 -6.82
CA LYS A 146 -1.11 21.80 -6.24
C LYS A 146 -2.53 21.93 -5.72
N GLN A 147 -3.51 21.32 -6.38
CA GLN A 147 -4.89 21.28 -5.87
C GLN A 147 -5.00 20.41 -4.62
N TYR A 148 -4.23 19.33 -4.53
CA TYR A 148 -4.16 18.48 -3.34
C TYR A 148 -3.26 19.04 -2.22
N SER A 149 -2.24 19.82 -2.54
CA SER A 149 -1.42 20.54 -1.56
C SER A 149 -1.99 21.88 -1.11
N GLY A 150 -3.04 22.35 -1.78
CA GLY A 150 -3.82 23.52 -1.37
C GLY A 150 -4.68 23.26 -0.16
N VAL A 151 -5.25 24.32 0.40
CA VAL A 151 -6.21 24.25 1.50
C VAL A 151 -7.29 23.24 1.16
N ASP A 152 -7.50 22.28 2.05
CA ASP A 152 -8.56 21.27 1.90
C ASP A 152 -9.93 21.97 1.95
N HIS A 153 -10.50 22.28 0.78
CA HIS A 153 -11.79 22.94 0.63
C HIS A 153 -12.99 22.01 0.87
N ARG A 154 -12.73 20.76 1.26
CA ARG A 154 -13.81 19.82 1.54
C ARG A 154 -14.55 20.23 2.80
N GLU A 155 -15.84 19.92 2.82
CA GLU A 155 -16.68 20.10 3.99
C GLU A 155 -16.08 19.41 5.22
N VAL A 156 -16.40 19.95 6.39
CA VAL A 156 -16.00 19.37 7.67
C VAL A 156 -16.57 17.95 7.78
N VAL A 157 -15.72 16.95 7.85
CA VAL A 157 -16.16 15.56 8.03
C VAL A 157 -16.66 15.38 9.43
N MET A 158 -17.91 14.93 9.56
CA MET A 158 -18.57 14.70 10.83
C MET A 158 -18.49 13.21 11.20
N ASP A 159 -18.43 12.95 12.48
CA ASP A 159 -18.69 11.62 13.02
C ASP A 159 -20.17 11.26 12.80
N ASP A 160 -20.42 10.15 12.12
CA ASP A 160 -21.78 9.77 11.69
C ASP A 160 -22.73 9.49 12.86
N ARG A 161 -22.20 9.19 14.05
CA ARG A 161 -22.99 8.81 15.23
C ARG A 161 -23.28 9.95 16.17
N THR A 162 -22.36 10.88 16.27
CA THR A 162 -22.42 11.95 17.27
C THR A 162 -22.49 13.33 16.65
N SER A 163 -22.38 13.42 15.33
CA SER A 163 -22.28 14.69 14.60
C SER A 163 -21.15 15.59 15.11
N THR A 164 -20.10 14.97 15.70
CA THR A 164 -18.93 15.69 16.17
C THR A 164 -17.98 15.91 15.00
N PRO A 165 -17.46 17.14 14.78
CA PRO A 165 -16.47 17.36 13.73
C PRO A 165 -15.19 16.55 13.98
N LEU A 166 -14.82 15.65 13.06
CA LEU A 166 -13.60 14.86 13.19
C LEU A 166 -12.33 15.71 13.04
N THR A 167 -12.46 16.90 12.47
CA THR A 167 -11.38 17.90 12.36
C THR A 167 -10.93 18.49 13.70
N GLN A 168 -11.72 18.32 14.78
CA GLN A 168 -11.28 18.74 16.11
C GLN A 168 -10.15 17.86 16.70
N PHE A 169 -9.95 16.65 16.14
CA PHE A 169 -8.89 15.74 16.57
C PHE A 169 -7.65 15.94 15.70
N THR A 170 -6.53 16.25 16.33
CA THR A 170 -5.27 16.49 15.61
C THR A 170 -4.55 15.20 15.23
N ASN A 171 -4.91 14.09 15.87
CA ASN A 171 -4.29 12.78 15.61
C ASN A 171 -5.24 11.63 15.97
N ILE A 172 -4.93 10.46 15.45
CA ILE A 172 -5.72 9.25 15.62
C ILE A 172 -5.78 8.76 17.08
N GLN A 173 -4.79 9.10 17.90
CA GLN A 173 -4.76 8.70 19.32
C GLN A 173 -5.75 9.51 20.16
N GLU A 174 -5.90 10.80 19.90
CA GLU A 174 -6.95 11.63 20.54
C GLU A 174 -8.33 11.12 20.18
N LEU A 175 -8.55 10.77 18.92
CA LEU A 175 -9.79 10.19 18.46
C LEU A 175 -10.07 8.82 19.13
N LEU A 176 -9.04 7.95 19.22
CA LEU A 176 -9.15 6.68 19.94
C LEU A 176 -9.57 6.88 21.40
N GLN A 177 -8.90 7.80 22.12
CA GLN A 177 -9.23 8.09 23.51
C GLN A 177 -10.67 8.64 23.67
N TRP A 178 -11.12 9.44 22.71
CA TRP A 178 -12.50 9.91 22.66
C TRP A 178 -13.48 8.77 22.43
N ARG A 179 -13.16 7.79 21.52
CA ARG A 179 -13.95 6.57 21.33
C ARG A 179 -14.04 5.73 22.60
N VAL A 180 -12.93 5.54 23.29
CA VAL A 180 -12.88 4.78 24.56
C VAL A 180 -13.81 5.38 25.61
N GLN A 181 -13.87 6.71 25.69
CA GLN A 181 -14.75 7.40 26.64
C GLN A 181 -16.24 7.32 26.27
N ARG A 182 -16.57 7.38 24.98
CA ARG A 182 -17.94 7.42 24.50
C ARG A 182 -18.53 6.04 24.22
N GLN A 183 -17.70 5.09 23.80
CA GLN A 183 -18.09 3.79 23.24
C GLN A 183 -17.33 2.63 23.89
N GLY A 184 -16.81 2.81 25.09
CA GLY A 184 -15.84 1.90 25.73
C GLY A 184 -16.23 0.42 25.75
N GLU A 185 -17.50 0.12 25.93
CA GLU A 185 -18.00 -1.27 25.98
C GLU A 185 -18.45 -1.80 24.61
N GLU A 186 -18.49 -0.96 23.58
CA GLU A 186 -18.84 -1.39 22.24
C GLU A 186 -17.69 -2.14 21.58
N LEU A 187 -18.01 -3.02 20.62
CA LEU A 187 -17.03 -3.79 19.86
C LEU A 187 -16.17 -2.87 18.98
N ALA A 188 -14.86 -2.99 19.10
CA ALA A 188 -13.89 -2.25 18.31
C ALA A 188 -13.24 -3.12 17.22
N TYR A 189 -12.86 -4.35 17.55
CA TYR A 189 -12.21 -5.31 16.65
C TYR A 189 -12.78 -6.71 16.86
N CYS A 190 -12.83 -7.48 15.78
CA CYS A 190 -13.15 -8.89 15.80
C CYS A 190 -12.37 -9.59 14.68
N THR A 191 -11.72 -10.71 15.00
CA THR A 191 -11.09 -11.56 14.00
C THR A 191 -12.11 -12.54 13.45
N ILE A 192 -12.04 -12.79 12.13
CA ILE A 192 -12.84 -13.81 11.44
C ILE A 192 -11.89 -14.93 11.02
N ASP A 193 -12.19 -16.17 11.38
CA ASP A 193 -11.37 -17.31 10.96
C ASP A 193 -11.59 -17.67 9.48
N GLY A 194 -10.73 -18.52 8.92
CA GLY A 194 -10.82 -18.96 7.52
C GLY A 194 -12.13 -19.71 7.15
N ARG A 195 -13.00 -19.98 8.13
CA ARG A 195 -14.34 -20.56 7.95
C ARG A 195 -15.44 -19.49 8.04
N GLY A 196 -15.09 -18.23 8.16
CA GLY A 196 -16.03 -17.13 8.30
C GLY A 196 -16.63 -16.98 9.70
N LYS A 197 -16.10 -17.68 10.70
CA LYS A 197 -16.60 -17.59 12.07
C LYS A 197 -15.92 -16.44 12.80
N GLU A 198 -16.74 -15.57 13.42
CA GLU A 198 -16.25 -14.51 14.27
C GLU A 198 -15.60 -15.05 15.54
N GLY A 199 -14.42 -14.54 15.86
CA GLY A 199 -13.70 -14.81 17.08
C GLY A 199 -14.25 -14.01 18.27
N LYS A 200 -13.48 -14.00 19.36
CA LYS A 200 -13.83 -13.23 20.54
C LYS A 200 -13.58 -11.75 20.28
N GLY A 201 -14.61 -10.96 20.15
CA GLY A 201 -14.51 -9.53 19.93
C GLY A 201 -13.80 -8.77 21.05
N LEU A 202 -13.17 -7.66 20.67
CA LEU A 202 -12.45 -6.72 21.52
C LEU A 202 -13.20 -5.40 21.57
N ASN A 203 -13.60 -4.95 22.76
CA ASN A 203 -14.22 -3.64 22.91
C ASN A 203 -13.17 -2.52 22.99
N TRP A 204 -13.59 -1.26 22.83
CA TRP A 204 -12.70 -0.09 22.83
C TRP A 204 -11.85 0.02 24.09
N LYS A 205 -12.43 -0.26 25.25
CA LYS A 205 -11.73 -0.23 26.55
C LYS A 205 -10.62 -1.29 26.61
N LYS A 206 -10.89 -2.51 26.15
CA LYS A 206 -9.88 -3.57 26.09
C LYS A 206 -8.80 -3.29 25.05
N LEU A 207 -9.16 -2.70 23.91
CA LEU A 207 -8.21 -2.25 22.91
C LEU A 207 -7.22 -1.27 23.54
N ASP A 208 -7.71 -0.23 24.23
CA ASP A 208 -6.87 0.75 24.91
C ASP A 208 -5.97 0.12 25.99
N GLN A 209 -6.49 -0.80 26.77
CA GLN A 209 -5.71 -1.54 27.78
C GLN A 209 -4.59 -2.39 27.15
N LYS A 210 -4.83 -3.00 25.97
CA LYS A 210 -3.81 -3.76 25.22
C LYS A 210 -2.73 -2.83 24.68
N ILE A 211 -3.11 -1.71 24.09
CA ILE A 211 -2.19 -0.65 23.64
C ILE A 211 -1.35 -0.15 24.81
N ALA A 212 -1.98 0.17 25.93
CA ALA A 212 -1.31 0.62 27.15
C ALA A 212 -0.31 -0.40 27.69
N ALA A 213 -0.65 -1.69 27.66
CA ALA A 213 0.24 -2.77 28.10
C ALA A 213 1.53 -2.80 27.26
N ILE A 214 1.42 -2.72 25.92
CA ILE A 214 2.60 -2.68 25.04
C ILE A 214 3.36 -1.36 25.22
N ALA A 215 2.68 -0.21 25.28
CA ALA A 215 3.33 1.08 25.47
C ALA A 215 4.13 1.14 26.78
N MET A 216 3.57 0.65 27.89
CA MET A 216 4.28 0.57 29.16
C MET A 216 5.47 -0.41 29.11
N TYR A 217 5.34 -1.53 28.40
CA TYR A 217 6.44 -2.45 28.16
C TYR A 217 7.58 -1.77 27.39
N LEU A 218 7.26 -1.08 26.29
CA LEU A 218 8.23 -0.32 25.49
C LEU A 218 8.92 0.77 26.30
N LYS A 219 8.15 1.57 27.05
CA LYS A 219 8.67 2.67 27.85
C LYS A 219 9.56 2.21 29.02
N ASN A 220 9.07 1.24 29.81
CA ASN A 220 9.72 0.87 31.07
C ASN A 220 10.81 -0.17 30.88
N LYS A 221 10.57 -1.20 30.02
CA LYS A 221 11.52 -2.29 29.84
C LYS A 221 12.49 -2.03 28.71
N LEU A 222 12.03 -1.56 27.56
CA LEU A 222 12.89 -1.31 26.41
C LEU A 222 13.45 0.11 26.39
N ARG A 223 12.95 0.99 27.26
CA ARG A 223 13.35 2.40 27.37
C ARG A 223 13.26 3.16 26.05
N VAL A 224 12.21 2.86 25.29
CA VAL A 224 11.92 3.56 24.05
C VAL A 224 11.65 5.04 24.34
N VAL A 225 12.30 5.89 23.55
CA VAL A 225 12.13 7.34 23.60
C VAL A 225 11.49 7.86 22.32
N PRO A 226 10.84 9.04 22.34
CA PRO A 226 10.28 9.64 21.14
C PRO A 226 11.31 9.78 20.03
N GLY A 227 10.92 9.46 18.79
CA GLY A 227 11.79 9.43 17.63
C GLY A 227 12.59 8.13 17.44
N ASP A 228 12.54 7.18 18.36
CA ASP A 228 13.14 5.85 18.14
C ASP A 228 12.37 5.10 17.03
N HIS A 229 13.12 4.50 16.11
CA HIS A 229 12.58 3.67 15.05
C HIS A 229 12.37 2.24 15.56
N ILE A 230 11.15 1.74 15.41
CA ILE A 230 10.74 0.40 15.86
C ILE A 230 10.20 -0.36 14.68
N LEU A 231 10.82 -1.50 14.37
CA LEU A 231 10.34 -2.40 13.33
C LEU A 231 9.21 -3.28 13.88
N LEU A 232 8.10 -3.30 13.16
CA LEU A 232 6.91 -4.08 13.49
C LEU A 232 6.75 -5.20 12.46
N MET A 233 7.04 -6.44 12.86
CA MET A 233 6.94 -7.62 12.02
C MET A 233 5.91 -8.58 12.60
N TYR A 234 4.69 -8.50 12.09
CA TYR A 234 3.54 -9.25 12.58
C TYR A 234 2.86 -10.00 11.45
N THR A 235 2.20 -11.08 11.78
CA THR A 235 1.16 -11.65 10.92
C THR A 235 -0.04 -10.71 10.89
N HIS A 236 -0.98 -10.96 9.97
CA HIS A 236 -2.25 -10.21 9.95
C HIS A 236 -3.05 -10.54 11.21
N SER A 237 -3.01 -9.67 12.20
CA SER A 237 -3.60 -9.90 13.52
C SER A 237 -3.85 -8.59 14.28
N GLU A 238 -4.79 -8.62 15.21
CA GLU A 238 -5.09 -7.48 16.09
C GLU A 238 -3.88 -7.02 16.94
N GLU A 239 -2.92 -7.93 17.18
CA GLU A 239 -1.68 -7.63 17.91
C GLU A 239 -0.83 -6.58 17.18
N PHE A 240 -0.88 -6.58 15.85
CA PHE A 240 -0.22 -5.56 15.04
C PHE A 240 -0.82 -4.18 15.31
N VAL A 241 -2.16 -4.08 15.40
CA VAL A 241 -2.86 -2.82 15.72
C VAL A 241 -2.39 -2.27 17.07
N TYR A 242 -2.30 -3.13 18.10
CA TYR A 242 -1.83 -2.71 19.42
C TYR A 242 -0.42 -2.14 19.38
N ALA A 243 0.48 -2.80 18.63
CA ALA A 243 1.88 -2.39 18.52
C ALA A 243 2.03 -1.05 17.78
N VAL A 244 1.28 -0.84 16.71
CA VAL A 244 1.26 0.44 15.96
C VAL A 244 0.84 1.58 16.86
N HIS A 245 -0.30 1.44 17.54
CA HIS A 245 -0.82 2.48 18.42
C HIS A 245 0.03 2.71 19.68
N ALA A 246 0.71 1.66 20.15
CA ALA A 246 1.67 1.80 21.24
C ALA A 246 2.91 2.61 20.83
N CYS A 247 3.38 2.49 19.59
CA CYS A 247 4.42 3.36 19.05
C CYS A 247 3.92 4.81 18.93
N PHE A 248 2.73 5.02 18.38
CA PHE A 248 2.17 6.36 18.22
C PHE A 248 2.03 7.11 19.55
N ILE A 249 1.46 6.48 20.59
CA ILE A 249 1.25 7.12 21.89
C ILE A 249 2.56 7.45 22.62
N LEU A 250 3.68 6.83 22.23
CA LEU A 250 5.01 7.12 22.77
C LEU A 250 5.81 8.10 21.91
N GLY A 251 5.30 8.51 20.75
CA GLY A 251 6.02 9.33 19.77
C GLY A 251 7.18 8.58 19.11
N ALA A 252 7.18 7.24 19.14
CA ALA A 252 8.12 6.41 18.41
C ALA A 252 7.69 6.24 16.96
N ILE A 253 8.65 6.03 16.07
CA ILE A 253 8.43 5.89 14.63
C ILE A 253 8.21 4.42 14.32
N ALA A 254 6.99 4.07 13.92
CA ALA A 254 6.63 2.71 13.55
C ALA A 254 7.08 2.38 12.12
N ILE A 255 7.73 1.25 11.90
CA ILE A 255 8.13 0.75 10.59
C ILE A 255 7.51 -0.64 10.40
N PRO A 256 6.33 -0.73 9.76
CA PRO A 256 5.72 -2.01 9.45
C PRO A 256 6.50 -2.77 8.38
N MET A 257 6.70 -4.07 8.60
CA MET A 257 7.33 -4.97 7.64
C MET A 257 6.60 -6.31 7.63
N ALA A 258 6.42 -6.89 6.44
CA ALA A 258 5.90 -8.25 6.33
C ALA A 258 6.88 -9.26 6.94
N PRO A 259 6.41 -10.37 7.54
CA PRO A 259 7.26 -11.47 7.95
C PRO A 259 8.12 -12.01 6.81
N LEU A 260 9.32 -12.53 7.15
CA LEU A 260 10.23 -13.10 6.17
C LEU A 260 9.59 -14.33 5.49
N ASP A 261 9.69 -14.38 4.16
CA ASP A 261 9.25 -15.54 3.39
C ASP A 261 10.40 -16.54 3.24
N GLN A 262 10.18 -17.81 3.64
CA GLN A 262 11.17 -18.88 3.50
C GLN A 262 11.66 -19.08 2.07
N ASN A 263 10.81 -18.81 1.07
CA ASN A 263 11.14 -18.95 -0.34
C ASN A 263 11.92 -17.74 -0.90
N ARG A 264 12.02 -16.64 -0.13
CA ARG A 264 12.64 -15.37 -0.56
C ARG A 264 13.70 -14.88 0.41
N LEU A 265 14.28 -15.74 1.22
CA LEU A 265 15.26 -15.36 2.23
C LEU A 265 16.49 -14.65 1.68
N SER A 266 16.89 -14.97 0.44
CA SER A 266 17.99 -14.30 -0.27
C SER A 266 17.72 -12.82 -0.56
N GLU A 267 16.44 -12.43 -0.62
CA GLU A 267 16.01 -11.05 -0.84
C GLU A 267 15.60 -10.38 0.48
N ASP A 268 14.79 -11.07 1.28
CA ASP A 268 14.18 -10.50 2.48
C ASP A 268 15.20 -10.27 3.61
N SER A 269 16.17 -11.18 3.78
CA SER A 269 17.17 -11.04 4.85
C SER A 269 18.12 -9.86 4.67
N PRO A 270 18.71 -9.63 3.48
CA PRO A 270 19.47 -8.42 3.23
C PRO A 270 18.62 -7.16 3.35
N ALA A 271 17.36 -7.18 2.84
CA ALA A 271 16.44 -6.06 2.93
C ALA A 271 16.19 -5.65 4.37
N LEU A 272 15.89 -6.61 5.25
CA LEU A 272 15.72 -6.39 6.69
C LEU A 272 16.97 -5.76 7.32
N LEU A 273 18.15 -6.35 7.07
CA LEU A 273 19.39 -5.86 7.68
C LEU A 273 19.78 -4.46 7.19
N HIS A 274 19.58 -4.16 5.91
CA HIS A 274 19.80 -2.80 5.40
C HIS A 274 18.83 -1.78 6.01
N MET A 275 17.56 -2.13 6.21
CA MET A 275 16.61 -1.27 6.93
C MET A 275 17.06 -1.03 8.36
N VAL A 276 17.51 -2.08 9.06
CA VAL A 276 18.03 -1.97 10.43
C VAL A 276 19.18 -0.97 10.50
N GLN A 277 20.12 -1.04 9.58
CA GLN A 277 21.28 -0.14 9.54
C GLN A 277 20.88 1.29 9.17
N GLU A 278 20.09 1.44 8.12
CA GLU A 278 19.71 2.76 7.58
C GLU A 278 18.88 3.57 8.56
N TYR A 279 17.84 2.95 9.13
CA TYR A 279 16.97 3.60 10.09
C TYR A 279 17.42 3.45 11.54
N ARG A 280 18.60 2.86 11.81
CA ARG A 280 19.16 2.65 13.15
C ARG A 280 18.13 1.99 14.08
N ILE A 281 17.45 0.97 13.57
CA ILE A 281 16.39 0.26 14.31
C ILE A 281 16.99 -0.42 15.53
N LYS A 282 16.48 -0.11 16.71
CA LYS A 282 16.96 -0.67 17.99
C LYS A 282 16.20 -1.91 18.41
N HIS A 283 14.93 -2.01 18.03
CA HIS A 283 14.01 -3.05 18.49
C HIS A 283 13.15 -3.56 17.34
N ILE A 284 12.97 -4.89 17.29
CA ILE A 284 11.99 -5.55 16.41
C ILE A 284 10.91 -6.13 17.31
N LEU A 285 9.67 -5.75 17.08
CA LEU A 285 8.51 -6.30 17.77
C LEU A 285 7.84 -7.34 16.87
N VAL A 286 7.47 -8.45 17.47
CA VAL A 286 6.85 -9.58 16.77
C VAL A 286 5.70 -10.17 17.60
N ASN A 287 4.80 -10.90 16.94
CA ASN A 287 3.88 -11.80 17.62
C ASN A 287 4.48 -13.21 17.75
N THR A 288 3.76 -14.12 18.42
CA THR A 288 4.23 -15.48 18.67
C THR A 288 4.52 -16.24 17.38
N ASP A 289 3.70 -16.08 16.34
CA ASP A 289 3.86 -16.80 15.08
C ASP A 289 5.14 -16.37 14.36
N VAL A 290 5.40 -15.07 14.29
CA VAL A 290 6.63 -14.54 13.70
C VAL A 290 7.86 -14.87 14.56
N ASP A 291 7.75 -14.85 15.88
CA ASP A 291 8.82 -15.28 16.79
C ASP A 291 9.22 -16.75 16.55
N GLN A 292 8.23 -17.63 16.38
CA GLN A 292 8.46 -19.03 16.03
C GLN A 292 9.06 -19.17 14.62
N LEU A 293 8.57 -18.40 13.65
CA LEU A 293 9.10 -18.37 12.29
C LEU A 293 10.58 -18.00 12.29
N LEU A 294 10.96 -16.92 12.96
CA LEU A 294 12.35 -16.44 13.02
C LEU A 294 13.30 -17.41 13.75
N LYS A 295 12.77 -18.25 14.65
CA LYS A 295 13.54 -19.32 15.36
C LYS A 295 13.70 -20.57 14.53
N GLN A 296 13.00 -20.74 13.42
CA GLN A 296 13.21 -21.89 12.54
C GLN A 296 14.66 -21.95 12.05
N LYS A 297 15.22 -23.17 12.03
CA LYS A 297 16.64 -23.39 11.73
C LYS A 297 17.08 -22.75 10.41
N VAL A 298 16.27 -22.89 9.35
CA VAL A 298 16.57 -22.35 8.01
C VAL A 298 16.67 -20.83 8.06
N ILE A 299 15.67 -20.15 8.61
CA ILE A 299 15.62 -18.69 8.67
C ILE A 299 16.70 -18.14 9.59
N SER A 300 16.83 -18.71 10.79
CA SER A 300 17.83 -18.29 11.76
C SER A 300 19.27 -18.43 11.25
N GLN A 301 19.59 -19.53 10.57
CA GLN A 301 20.91 -19.74 9.97
C GLN A 301 21.16 -18.77 8.82
N HIS A 302 20.16 -18.57 7.96
CA HIS A 302 20.26 -17.63 6.83
C HIS A 302 20.49 -16.20 7.33
N LEU A 303 19.72 -15.73 8.31
CA LEU A 303 19.88 -14.42 8.92
C LEU A 303 21.27 -14.23 9.55
N LYS A 304 21.78 -15.24 10.28
CA LYS A 304 23.13 -15.21 10.86
C LYS A 304 24.20 -15.13 9.78
N HIS A 305 24.08 -15.92 8.72
CA HIS A 305 25.01 -15.88 7.60
C HIS A 305 25.00 -14.50 6.92
N THR A 306 23.82 -14.00 6.55
CA THR A 306 23.66 -12.69 5.90
C THR A 306 24.17 -11.55 6.78
N SER A 307 23.88 -11.60 8.08
CA SER A 307 24.39 -10.66 9.09
C SER A 307 25.93 -10.64 9.13
N SER A 308 26.57 -11.82 9.08
CA SER A 308 28.02 -11.94 9.05
C SER A 308 28.63 -11.39 7.75
N VAL A 309 28.01 -11.67 6.60
CA VAL A 309 28.46 -11.17 5.30
C VAL A 309 28.35 -9.65 5.20
N LEU A 310 27.22 -9.09 5.58
CA LEU A 310 26.96 -7.66 5.56
C LEU A 310 27.61 -6.88 6.72
N LYS A 311 28.11 -7.59 7.74
CA LYS A 311 28.63 -6.99 8.99
C LYS A 311 27.59 -6.11 9.71
N ILE A 312 26.32 -6.46 9.60
CA ILE A 312 25.21 -5.76 10.24
C ILE A 312 24.62 -6.68 11.30
N GLN A 313 24.62 -6.25 12.56
CA GLN A 313 23.98 -7.02 13.63
C GLN A 313 22.49 -6.72 13.70
N PRO A 314 21.61 -7.74 13.65
CA PRO A 314 20.19 -7.53 13.86
C PRO A 314 19.94 -7.08 15.31
N PRO A 315 18.97 -6.17 15.52
CA PRO A 315 18.60 -5.73 16.87
C PRO A 315 17.87 -6.85 17.61
N ASN A 316 17.65 -6.64 18.91
CA ASN A 316 16.90 -7.57 19.73
C ASN A 316 15.45 -7.69 19.25
N ILE A 317 14.94 -8.93 19.24
CA ILE A 317 13.57 -9.26 18.86
C ILE A 317 12.75 -9.48 20.13
N TYR A 318 11.58 -8.87 20.21
CA TYR A 318 10.70 -8.91 21.38
C TYR A 318 9.31 -9.39 20.99
N ASN A 319 8.88 -10.50 21.57
CA ASN A 319 7.52 -11.00 21.42
C ASN A 319 6.57 -10.22 22.32
N THR A 320 5.57 -9.58 21.72
CA THR A 320 4.59 -8.73 22.41
C THR A 320 3.20 -9.35 22.52
N THR A 321 3.01 -10.61 22.16
CA THR A 321 1.71 -11.30 22.26
C THR A 321 1.17 -11.34 23.70
N LYS A 322 2.06 -11.47 24.68
CA LYS A 322 1.70 -11.53 26.10
C LYS A 322 2.46 -10.48 26.91
N PRO A 323 2.17 -9.18 26.70
CA PRO A 323 2.73 -8.15 27.55
C PRO A 323 2.17 -8.28 28.97
N PRO A 324 2.81 -7.69 29.99
CA PRO A 324 2.25 -7.62 31.32
C PRO A 324 0.81 -7.09 31.30
N LYS A 325 -0.11 -7.78 31.99
CA LYS A 325 -1.51 -7.38 32.03
C LYS A 325 -1.64 -5.94 32.56
N GLN A 326 -2.42 -5.14 31.85
CA GLN A 326 -2.82 -3.81 32.29
C GLN A 326 -4.35 -3.78 32.49
N THR A 327 -4.79 -3.19 33.58
CA THR A 327 -6.20 -2.96 33.90
C THR A 327 -6.63 -1.53 33.60
N HIS A 328 -5.65 -0.64 33.43
CA HIS A 328 -5.83 0.77 33.14
C HIS A 328 -5.54 1.07 31.68
N GLY A 329 -6.28 2.02 31.13
CA GLY A 329 -6.07 2.53 29.75
C GLY A 329 -4.89 3.50 29.66
N CYS A 330 -4.59 3.93 28.45
CA CYS A 330 -3.47 4.85 28.18
C CYS A 330 -3.57 6.13 28.99
N ARG A 331 -4.76 6.76 29.03
CA ARG A 331 -4.97 8.03 29.73
C ARG A 331 -4.77 7.90 31.25
N GLU A 332 -5.28 6.82 31.84
CA GLU A 332 -5.13 6.55 33.27
C GLU A 332 -3.68 6.33 33.70
N LEU A 333 -2.86 5.82 32.78
CA LEU A 333 -1.42 5.60 32.97
C LEU A 333 -0.56 6.82 32.59
N GLY A 334 -1.20 7.96 32.29
CA GLY A 334 -0.49 9.18 31.89
C GLY A 334 0.21 9.06 30.52
N LEU A 335 -0.24 8.13 29.66
CA LEU A 335 0.20 8.01 28.29
C LEU A 335 -0.69 8.89 27.42
N THR A 336 -0.19 10.05 27.05
CA THR A 336 -0.92 11.02 26.22
C THR A 336 0.00 11.53 25.10
N MET A 337 -0.61 11.85 23.96
CA MET A 337 0.10 12.49 22.87
C MET A 337 0.63 13.87 23.33
N ARG A 338 1.84 14.16 22.95
CA ARG A 338 2.43 15.49 23.21
C ARG A 338 2.28 16.38 21.97
N PRO A 339 1.99 17.68 22.13
CA PRO A 339 1.77 18.58 20.98
C PRO A 339 2.92 18.59 19.96
N GLN A 340 4.18 18.43 20.42
CA GLN A 340 5.33 18.38 19.53
C GLN A 340 5.34 17.16 18.60
N TRP A 341 4.64 16.08 18.95
CA TRP A 341 4.57 14.88 18.11
C TRP A 341 3.49 14.95 17.03
N THR A 342 2.60 15.92 17.13
CA THR A 342 1.54 16.15 16.12
C THR A 342 1.93 17.19 15.09
N GLN A 343 3.12 17.79 15.21
CA GLN A 343 3.62 18.74 14.23
C GLN A 343 4.01 18.04 12.92
N PRO A 344 3.86 18.70 11.76
CA PRO A 344 4.22 18.13 10.46
C PRO A 344 5.68 17.66 10.33
N SER A 345 6.58 18.24 11.16
CA SER A 345 7.98 17.83 11.20
C SER A 345 8.23 16.49 11.90
N HIS A 346 7.24 15.98 12.67
CA HIS A 346 7.37 14.72 13.40
C HIS A 346 6.86 13.56 12.58
N THR A 347 7.74 12.62 12.29
CA THR A 347 7.37 11.37 11.60
C THR A 347 6.76 10.40 12.60
N ALA A 348 5.53 9.97 12.35
CA ALA A 348 4.85 8.94 13.14
C ALA A 348 5.17 7.52 12.67
N MET A 349 5.33 7.36 11.37
CA MET A 349 5.65 6.06 10.78
C MET A 349 6.36 6.18 9.44
N LEU A 350 7.00 5.08 9.04
CA LEU A 350 7.62 4.91 7.72
C LEU A 350 6.99 3.70 7.02
N TRP A 351 6.47 3.90 5.82
CA TRP A 351 6.20 2.80 4.91
C TRP A 351 7.40 2.58 4.02
N VAL A 352 8.01 1.40 4.13
CA VAL A 352 9.16 1.02 3.31
C VAL A 352 8.75 -0.08 2.35
N TYR A 353 8.93 0.15 1.07
CA TYR A 353 8.63 -0.83 0.03
C TYR A 353 9.66 -0.78 -1.10
N TRP A 354 9.67 -1.83 -1.89
CA TRP A 354 10.54 -1.97 -3.04
C TRP A 354 9.75 -1.67 -4.30
N THR A 355 10.31 -0.79 -5.12
CA THR A 355 9.77 -0.55 -6.46
C THR A 355 10.16 -1.70 -7.40
N PRO A 356 9.47 -1.86 -8.55
CA PRO A 356 9.79 -2.92 -9.51
C PRO A 356 11.24 -2.90 -10.02
N ASP A 357 11.88 -1.74 -10.03
CA ASP A 357 13.28 -1.53 -10.39
C ASP A 357 14.25 -1.76 -9.22
N GLN A 358 13.80 -2.43 -8.17
CA GLN A 358 14.55 -2.78 -6.97
C GLN A 358 15.08 -1.59 -6.14
N ARG A 359 14.53 -0.41 -6.35
CA ARG A 359 14.82 0.72 -5.46
C ARG A 359 13.97 0.62 -4.20
N ARG A 360 14.56 0.99 -3.09
CA ARG A 360 13.84 1.13 -1.85
C ARG A 360 13.27 2.54 -1.75
N VAL A 361 11.98 2.63 -1.48
CA VAL A 361 11.26 3.88 -1.24
C VAL A 361 10.72 3.85 0.17
N ALA A 362 10.96 4.93 0.91
CA ALA A 362 10.38 5.15 2.23
C ALA A 362 9.46 6.36 2.19
N VAL A 363 8.21 6.15 2.57
CA VAL A 363 7.22 7.22 2.71
C VAL A 363 7.11 7.56 4.19
N GLN A 364 7.42 8.82 4.53
CA GLN A 364 7.28 9.34 5.88
C GLN A 364 5.86 9.88 6.08
N LEU A 365 5.20 9.44 7.13
CA LEU A 365 3.87 9.89 7.47
C LEU A 365 3.88 10.54 8.86
N GLY A 366 3.40 11.77 8.92
CA GLY A 366 3.08 12.47 10.17
C GLY A 366 1.68 12.11 10.65
N HIS A 367 1.33 12.53 11.86
CA HIS A 367 -0.03 12.30 12.41
C HIS A 367 -1.10 13.07 11.65
N ASP A 368 -0.80 14.26 11.17
CA ASP A 368 -1.65 15.07 10.30
C ASP A 368 -1.96 14.35 8.99
N THR A 369 -0.93 13.81 8.34
CA THR A 369 -1.05 13.03 7.11
C THR A 369 -1.90 11.77 7.34
N ILE A 370 -1.72 11.07 8.47
CA ILE A 370 -2.52 9.92 8.86
C ILE A 370 -4.00 10.30 8.97
N MET A 371 -4.33 11.42 9.62
CA MET A 371 -5.70 11.92 9.72
C MET A 371 -6.28 12.30 8.36
N ALA A 372 -5.48 12.96 7.50
CA ALA A 372 -5.87 13.30 6.14
C ALA A 372 -6.16 12.06 5.28
N LEU A 373 -5.33 11.02 5.38
CA LEU A 373 -5.56 9.74 4.70
C LEU A 373 -6.88 9.09 5.13
N CYS A 374 -7.20 9.11 6.43
CA CYS A 374 -8.47 8.59 6.93
C CYS A 374 -9.66 9.39 6.40
N LYS A 375 -9.54 10.72 6.36
CA LYS A 375 -10.56 11.62 5.79
C LYS A 375 -10.82 11.29 4.33
N VAL A 376 -9.78 11.29 3.52
CA VAL A 376 -9.87 10.97 2.08
C VAL A 376 -10.51 9.60 1.86
N GLN A 377 -10.08 8.61 2.63
CA GLN A 377 -10.61 7.25 2.50
C GLN A 377 -12.10 7.18 2.86
N LYS A 378 -12.53 7.86 3.94
CA LYS A 378 -13.95 7.93 4.33
C LYS A 378 -14.80 8.56 3.23
N GLU A 379 -14.36 9.68 2.67
CA GLU A 379 -15.10 10.42 1.66
C GLU A 379 -15.11 9.70 0.30
N THR A 380 -13.94 9.27 -0.18
CA THR A 380 -13.81 8.63 -1.50
C THR A 380 -14.55 7.29 -1.57
N CYS A 381 -14.47 6.49 -0.51
CA CYS A 381 -15.13 5.19 -0.45
C CYS A 381 -16.52 5.26 0.19
N GLN A 382 -17.04 6.47 0.49
CA GLN A 382 -18.34 6.69 1.14
C GLN A 382 -18.55 5.79 2.37
N MET A 383 -17.49 5.65 3.17
CA MET A 383 -17.49 4.78 4.34
C MET A 383 -18.29 5.42 5.48
N THR A 384 -19.14 4.63 6.11
CA THR A 384 -19.99 5.07 7.22
C THR A 384 -19.82 4.18 8.45
N SER A 385 -20.18 4.70 9.61
CA SER A 385 -20.17 3.91 10.85
C SER A 385 -21.27 2.84 10.90
N SER A 386 -22.19 2.80 9.94
CA SER A 386 -23.28 1.81 9.89
C SER A 386 -22.80 0.41 9.47
N LYS A 387 -21.67 0.32 8.73
CA LYS A 387 -21.13 -0.94 8.22
C LYS A 387 -19.76 -1.21 8.84
N PRO A 388 -19.45 -2.46 9.23
CA PRO A 388 -18.11 -2.80 9.70
C PRO A 388 -17.09 -2.66 8.56
N VAL A 389 -15.84 -2.37 8.92
CA VAL A 389 -14.72 -2.39 7.98
C VAL A 389 -14.12 -3.79 8.02
N LEU A 390 -14.08 -4.43 6.85
CA LEU A 390 -13.49 -5.76 6.68
C LEU A 390 -12.09 -5.62 6.06
N ALA A 391 -11.04 -6.00 6.79
CA ALA A 391 -9.66 -6.00 6.30
C ALA A 391 -9.24 -7.40 5.90
N CYS A 392 -9.12 -7.63 4.59
CA CYS A 392 -8.68 -8.89 3.99
C CYS A 392 -7.41 -8.73 3.13
N VAL A 393 -6.72 -7.61 3.24
CA VAL A 393 -5.51 -7.29 2.48
C VAL A 393 -4.30 -7.13 3.40
N ARG A 394 -3.09 -7.24 2.84
CA ARG A 394 -1.86 -7.10 3.62
C ARG A 394 -1.84 -5.79 4.42
N SER A 395 -1.66 -5.91 5.74
CA SER A 395 -1.78 -4.80 6.70
C SER A 395 -0.52 -3.94 6.86
N THR A 396 0.59 -4.28 6.22
CA THR A 396 1.88 -3.61 6.48
C THR A 396 2.03 -2.27 5.78
N VAL A 397 1.35 -2.03 4.66
CA VAL A 397 1.43 -0.78 3.88
C VAL A 397 0.11 -0.45 3.18
N GLY A 398 -0.06 0.81 2.78
CA GLY A 398 -1.13 1.27 1.92
C GLY A 398 -2.53 1.05 2.50
N LEU A 399 -3.48 0.68 1.64
CA LEU A 399 -4.89 0.51 2.02
C LEU A 399 -5.10 -0.53 3.12
N GLY A 400 -4.34 -1.63 3.10
CA GLY A 400 -4.44 -2.66 4.13
C GLY A 400 -4.12 -2.13 5.51
N PHE A 401 -3.05 -1.33 5.64
CA PHE A 401 -2.71 -0.66 6.89
C PHE A 401 -3.79 0.34 7.31
N ILE A 402 -4.24 1.19 6.38
CA ILE A 402 -5.26 2.21 6.66
C ILE A 402 -6.54 1.54 7.16
N HIS A 403 -7.03 0.52 6.47
CA HIS A 403 -8.25 -0.17 6.84
C HIS A 403 -8.10 -0.90 8.17
N MET A 404 -7.03 -1.65 8.37
CA MET A 404 -6.84 -2.45 9.57
C MET A 404 -6.55 -1.61 10.82
N CYS A 405 -5.63 -0.63 10.71
CA CYS A 405 -5.14 0.07 11.90
C CYS A 405 -5.89 1.37 12.19
N LEU A 406 -6.48 2.01 11.17
CA LEU A 406 -6.94 3.39 11.31
C LEU A 406 -8.45 3.56 11.11
N MET A 407 -9.03 2.96 10.05
CA MET A 407 -10.41 3.27 9.66
C MET A 407 -11.46 2.83 10.68
N GLY A 408 -11.25 1.72 11.39
CA GLY A 408 -12.15 1.32 12.48
C GLY A 408 -12.25 2.39 13.56
N ILE A 409 -11.12 3.00 13.92
CA ILE A 409 -11.05 4.09 14.90
C ILE A 409 -11.67 5.37 14.33
N TYR A 410 -11.32 5.70 13.08
CA TYR A 410 -11.80 6.92 12.43
C TYR A 410 -13.32 6.93 12.27
N LEU A 411 -13.92 5.82 11.90
CA LEU A 411 -15.37 5.67 11.73
C LEU A 411 -16.12 5.40 13.04
N GLY A 412 -15.46 4.94 14.09
CA GLY A 412 -16.10 4.55 15.36
C GLY A 412 -16.93 3.26 15.25
N LYS A 413 -16.53 2.37 14.36
CA LYS A 413 -17.17 1.08 14.12
C LYS A 413 -16.16 -0.05 14.35
N TYR A 414 -16.64 -1.24 14.71
CA TYR A 414 -15.77 -2.38 14.86
C TYR A 414 -15.18 -2.84 13.50
N HIS A 415 -14.03 -3.42 13.59
CA HIS A 415 -13.27 -3.91 12.46
C HIS A 415 -13.25 -5.44 12.47
N ASN A 416 -13.49 -6.07 11.34
CA ASN A 416 -13.41 -7.52 11.16
C ASN A 416 -12.14 -7.84 10.39
N ASP A 417 -11.23 -8.57 11.02
CA ASP A 417 -10.02 -9.08 10.38
C ASP A 417 -10.29 -10.48 9.84
N LEU A 418 -10.01 -10.68 8.56
CA LEU A 418 -9.89 -12.01 7.95
C LEU A 418 -8.41 -12.41 7.97
N PRO A 419 -8.08 -13.63 8.36
CA PRO A 419 -6.71 -14.13 8.38
C PRO A 419 -6.09 -14.25 6.99
#